data_02843685b2a25d93227ed99c207b8d78
#
_entry.id   02843685b2a25d93227ed99c207b8d78
#
_cell.length_a   1.000
_cell.length_b   1.000
_cell.length_c   1.000
_cell.angle_alpha   90.00
_cell.angle_beta   90.00
_cell.angle_gamma   90.00
#
_symmetry.space_group_name_H-M   'P 1'
#
loop_
_entity.id
_entity.type
_entity.pdbx_description
1 polymer ?
#
loop_
_entity_poly.entity_id
_entity_poly.type
_entity_poly.pdbx_seq_one_letter_code
_entity_poly.pdbx_strand_id
1 'polypeptide(L)'
;ISALPVLAEAANGYGAISLVPDADGVVRRASMLVSVAGHILPTLDAEALRVAQSASTYIVKSTNASGQQSFGSSGGVVGVKIGALSVPTDSQGRIWVRYADQISQPISAWRLLSGDFDPAALAGKIVLLGSSAAGLSRPQPTPVLGVAPALQIRAQILETLISGEFLYQPDWAKGAEILSLVLLGLLLIWLLPRLGALWCALIGLTAIGTAIGGSWILFAQYNALISPIYFAVVIMLVYLTQSLQVYLASEKEKQEVRGAFGRYL
;
A
#
# COMPACT_ATOMS: atom_id res chain seq x y z
N ILE A 1 21.27 -18.11 2.36
CA ILE A 1 22.36 -18.37 1.39
C ILE A 1 23.23 -17.12 1.42
N SER A 2 24.49 -17.26 1.76
CA SER A 2 25.47 -16.18 1.71
C SER A 2 26.10 -16.08 0.32
N ALA A 3 26.62 -14.90 -0.01
CA ALA A 3 27.40 -14.72 -1.24
C ALA A 3 28.71 -15.56 -1.18
N LEU A 4 29.26 -15.85 -2.36
CA LEU A 4 30.59 -16.47 -2.44
C LEU A 4 31.63 -15.54 -1.80
N PRO A 5 32.58 -16.09 -1.00
CA PRO A 5 33.56 -15.26 -0.28
C PRO A 5 34.32 -14.27 -1.18
N VAL A 6 34.74 -14.72 -2.36
CA VAL A 6 35.46 -13.88 -3.35
C VAL A 6 34.61 -12.69 -3.82
N LEU A 7 33.31 -12.89 -4.02
CA LEU A 7 32.41 -11.79 -4.39
C LEU A 7 32.14 -10.89 -3.19
N ALA A 8 32.07 -11.51 -2.03
CA ALA A 8 31.86 -10.81 -0.78
C ALA A 8 32.99 -9.82 -0.46
N GLU A 9 34.24 -10.24 -0.62
CA GLU A 9 35.42 -9.39 -0.36
C GLU A 9 35.55 -8.24 -1.35
N ALA A 10 35.08 -8.42 -2.58
CA ALA A 10 35.12 -7.38 -3.62
C ALA A 10 33.92 -6.41 -3.58
N ALA A 11 32.88 -6.72 -2.81
CA ALA A 11 31.64 -5.94 -2.80
C ALA A 11 31.74 -4.71 -1.88
N ASN A 12 31.25 -3.58 -2.33
CA ASN A 12 31.11 -2.36 -1.51
C ASN A 12 29.93 -2.42 -0.53
N GLY A 13 29.14 -3.49 -0.56
CA GLY A 13 28.02 -3.68 0.34
C GLY A 13 27.20 -4.95 0.05
N TYR A 14 26.35 -5.32 0.99
CA TYR A 14 25.50 -6.50 0.94
C TYR A 14 24.08 -6.15 1.24
N GLY A 15 23.16 -6.70 0.46
CA GLY A 15 21.72 -6.54 0.68
C GLY A 15 20.97 -7.85 0.59
N ALA A 16 19.95 -7.99 1.41
CA ALA A 16 19.04 -9.12 1.35
C ALA A 16 18.22 -9.09 0.05
N ILE A 17 18.12 -10.25 -0.61
CA ILE A 17 17.39 -10.40 -1.88
C ILE A 17 15.95 -10.90 -1.70
N SER A 18 15.48 -11.10 -0.47
CA SER A 18 14.13 -11.59 -0.20
C SER A 18 13.09 -10.54 -0.57
N LEU A 19 12.08 -10.94 -1.34
CA LEU A 19 10.86 -10.19 -1.57
C LEU A 19 9.75 -10.88 -0.76
N VAL A 20 9.11 -10.14 0.13
CA VAL A 20 8.03 -10.66 0.96
C VAL A 20 6.71 -10.12 0.40
N PRO A 21 5.90 -10.98 -0.23
CA PRO A 21 4.60 -10.57 -0.73
C PRO A 21 3.61 -10.25 0.40
N ASP A 22 2.53 -9.56 0.07
CA ASP A 22 1.41 -9.37 0.97
C ASP A 22 0.66 -10.70 1.23
N ALA A 23 -0.30 -10.73 2.15
CA ALA A 23 -1.01 -11.94 2.57
C ALA A 23 -1.74 -12.66 1.42
N ASP A 24 -2.05 -11.97 0.34
CA ASP A 24 -2.66 -12.53 -0.88
C ASP A 24 -1.64 -13.00 -1.93
N GLY A 25 -0.34 -12.98 -1.59
CA GLY A 25 0.73 -13.41 -2.46
C GLY A 25 1.21 -12.37 -3.48
N VAL A 26 0.63 -11.16 -3.50
CA VAL A 26 0.98 -10.08 -4.45
C VAL A 26 2.04 -9.15 -3.84
N VAL A 27 3.09 -8.84 -4.58
CA VAL A 27 4.13 -7.90 -4.13
C VAL A 27 3.68 -6.47 -4.42
N ARG A 28 3.17 -5.79 -3.39
CA ARG A 28 2.81 -4.36 -3.46
C ARG A 28 3.78 -3.50 -2.67
N ARG A 29 4.43 -4.11 -1.68
CA ARG A 29 5.31 -3.41 -0.74
C ARG A 29 6.68 -4.07 -0.72
N ALA A 30 7.70 -3.24 -0.52
CA ALA A 30 9.07 -3.69 -0.40
C ALA A 30 9.66 -3.25 0.95
N SER A 31 10.30 -4.16 1.67
CA SER A 31 11.02 -3.82 2.90
C SER A 31 12.32 -3.10 2.56
N MET A 32 12.67 -2.07 3.33
CA MET A 32 13.98 -1.41 3.23
C MET A 32 15.02 -2.14 4.07
N LEU A 33 14.57 -2.71 5.16
CA LEU A 33 15.39 -3.44 6.12
C LEU A 33 14.73 -4.78 6.43
N VAL A 34 15.52 -5.80 6.67
CA VAL A 34 15.09 -7.13 7.10
C VAL A 34 15.84 -7.55 8.34
N SER A 35 15.17 -8.26 9.26
CA SER A 35 15.82 -8.85 10.42
C SER A 35 16.17 -10.32 10.13
N VAL A 36 17.43 -10.66 10.25
CA VAL A 36 17.93 -12.02 10.06
C VAL A 36 18.74 -12.41 11.30
N ALA A 37 18.31 -13.41 12.01
CA ALA A 37 18.97 -13.89 13.24
C ALA A 37 19.27 -12.78 14.27
N GLY A 38 18.35 -11.81 14.41
CA GLY A 38 18.50 -10.68 15.33
C GLY A 38 19.33 -9.51 14.81
N HIS A 39 19.91 -9.63 13.62
CA HIS A 39 20.62 -8.54 12.96
C HIS A 39 19.76 -7.87 11.91
N ILE A 40 19.80 -6.53 11.89
CA ILE A 40 19.10 -5.73 10.87
C ILE A 40 20.03 -5.59 9.66
N LEU A 41 19.57 -6.07 8.53
CA LEU A 41 20.28 -5.99 7.25
C LEU A 41 19.47 -5.15 6.26
N PRO A 42 20.12 -4.32 5.42
CA PRO A 42 19.46 -3.64 4.32
C PRO A 42 19.01 -4.64 3.25
N THR A 43 17.98 -4.30 2.51
CA THR A 43 17.66 -5.01 1.27
C THR A 43 18.63 -4.59 0.17
N LEU A 44 18.73 -5.41 -0.89
CA LEU A 44 19.61 -5.12 -2.03
C LEU A 44 19.33 -3.75 -2.64
N ASP A 45 18.06 -3.36 -2.72
CA ASP A 45 17.63 -2.10 -3.31
C ASP A 45 18.07 -0.89 -2.46
N ALA A 46 17.91 -1.01 -1.13
CA ALA A 46 18.38 0.00 -0.19
C ALA A 46 19.92 0.11 -0.20
N GLU A 47 20.62 -1.02 -0.25
CA GLU A 47 22.08 -1.04 -0.28
C GLU A 47 22.65 -0.51 -1.59
N ALA A 48 22.05 -0.87 -2.74
CA ALA A 48 22.44 -0.32 -4.04
C ALA A 48 22.33 1.20 -4.05
N LEU A 49 21.27 1.75 -3.46
CA LEU A 49 21.09 3.19 -3.34
C LEU A 49 22.10 3.83 -2.40
N ARG A 50 22.43 3.19 -1.28
CA ARG A 50 23.47 3.67 -0.34
C ARG A 50 24.83 3.76 -1.02
N VAL A 51 25.21 2.69 -1.70
CA VAL A 51 26.50 2.62 -2.42
C VAL A 51 26.55 3.64 -3.55
N ALA A 52 25.47 3.77 -4.33
CA ALA A 52 25.39 4.76 -5.42
C ALA A 52 25.54 6.20 -4.94
N GLN A 53 25.10 6.51 -3.71
CA GLN A 53 25.28 7.83 -3.08
C GLN A 53 26.58 7.96 -2.28
N SER A 54 27.44 6.94 -2.24
CA SER A 54 28.62 6.89 -1.37
C SER A 54 28.28 7.18 0.10
N ALA A 55 27.06 6.84 0.53
CA ALA A 55 26.63 7.07 1.90
C ALA A 55 27.21 6.01 2.84
N SER A 56 27.60 6.43 4.05
CA SER A 56 28.25 5.56 5.03
C SER A 56 27.28 4.76 5.90
N THR A 57 26.08 5.30 6.14
CA THR A 57 25.15 4.76 7.15
C THR A 57 23.68 4.86 6.74
N TYR A 58 22.86 4.08 7.45
CA TYR A 58 21.40 4.21 7.47
C TYR A 58 20.95 4.89 8.75
N ILE A 59 19.99 5.80 8.67
CA ILE A 59 19.34 6.36 9.85
C ILE A 59 17.90 5.82 9.86
N VAL A 60 17.60 4.96 10.82
CA VAL A 60 16.25 4.42 11.00
C VAL A 60 15.49 5.32 11.98
N LYS A 61 14.38 5.89 11.53
CA LYS A 61 13.48 6.68 12.36
C LYS A 61 12.41 5.75 12.91
N SER A 62 12.30 5.64 14.23
CA SER A 62 11.24 4.87 14.89
C SER A 62 10.29 5.77 15.68
N THR A 63 9.06 5.33 15.85
CA THR A 63 8.06 5.98 16.70
C THR A 63 8.58 6.10 18.14
N ASN A 64 8.31 7.23 18.77
CA ASN A 64 8.69 7.56 20.16
C ASN A 64 10.20 7.74 20.44
N ALA A 65 11.09 7.33 19.56
CA ALA A 65 12.54 7.52 19.72
C ALA A 65 13.07 8.77 19.01
N SER A 66 12.36 9.24 17.96
CA SER A 66 12.79 10.38 17.11
C SER A 66 11.93 11.63 17.31
N GLY A 67 11.13 11.71 18.38
CA GLY A 67 10.23 12.83 18.63
C GLY A 67 9.01 12.92 17.71
N GLN A 68 8.79 11.94 16.85
CA GLN A 68 7.58 11.81 16.05
C GLN A 68 6.54 11.00 16.82
N GLN A 69 5.45 11.65 17.20
CA GLN A 69 4.29 10.97 17.79
C GLN A 69 3.48 10.29 16.70
N SER A 70 3.29 8.99 16.81
CA SER A 70 2.40 8.23 15.96
C SER A 70 1.07 8.03 16.67
N PHE A 71 -0.01 8.44 16.03
CA PHE A 71 -1.37 8.26 16.55
C PHE A 71 -1.81 6.82 16.26
N GLY A 72 -1.73 5.93 17.28
CA GLY A 72 -2.38 4.62 17.22
C GLY A 72 -1.52 3.44 16.74
N SER A 73 -0.20 3.58 16.52
CA SER A 73 0.68 2.44 16.26
C SER A 73 1.55 2.10 17.47
N SER A 74 1.51 0.86 17.89
CA SER A 74 2.53 0.24 18.72
C SER A 74 3.87 0.28 17.99
N GLY A 75 4.86 0.97 18.54
CA GLY A 75 6.21 1.23 18.07
C GLY A 75 6.67 0.52 16.81
N GLY A 76 7.03 1.30 15.76
CA GLY A 76 7.48 0.78 14.48
C GLY A 76 8.47 1.74 13.81
N VAL A 77 8.96 1.34 12.65
CA VAL A 77 9.80 2.19 11.80
C VAL A 77 8.90 3.19 11.08
N VAL A 78 9.25 4.47 11.12
CA VAL A 78 8.48 5.56 10.47
C VAL A 78 9.15 5.97 9.16
N GLY A 79 10.44 5.69 9.04
CA GLY A 79 11.20 6.01 7.85
C GLY A 79 12.65 5.56 7.95
N VAL A 80 13.26 5.44 6.79
CA VAL A 80 14.69 5.11 6.66
C VAL A 80 15.35 6.20 5.83
N LYS A 81 16.37 6.84 6.38
CA LYS A 81 17.19 7.79 5.62
C LYS A 81 18.41 7.07 5.08
N ILE A 82 18.64 7.19 3.78
CA ILE A 82 19.74 6.59 3.03
C ILE A 82 20.48 7.73 2.34
N GLY A 83 21.62 8.11 2.86
CA GLY A 83 22.35 9.28 2.34
C GLY A 83 21.51 10.56 2.39
N ALA A 84 21.29 11.18 1.24
CA ALA A 84 20.44 12.36 1.11
C ALA A 84 18.94 12.06 1.10
N LEU A 85 18.55 10.83 0.76
CA LEU A 85 17.15 10.44 0.56
C LEU A 85 16.51 10.03 1.89
N SER A 86 15.35 10.62 2.19
CA SER A 86 14.50 10.20 3.31
C SER A 86 13.31 9.42 2.77
N VAL A 87 13.25 8.14 3.07
CA VAL A 87 12.23 7.20 2.60
C VAL A 87 11.18 7.01 3.69
N PRO A 88 9.94 7.47 3.51
CA PRO A 88 8.87 7.20 4.44
C PRO A 88 8.46 5.71 4.33
N THR A 89 8.29 5.06 5.47
CA THR A 89 7.92 3.64 5.52
C THR A 89 6.65 3.43 6.33
N ASP A 90 6.02 2.26 6.15
CA ASP A 90 5.00 1.80 7.09
C ASP A 90 5.66 1.35 8.42
N SER A 91 4.84 1.00 9.41
CA SER A 91 5.30 0.55 10.75
C SER A 91 6.20 -0.69 10.72
N GLN A 92 6.30 -1.37 9.59
CA GLN A 92 7.17 -2.54 9.38
C GLN A 92 8.42 -2.21 8.55
N GLY A 93 8.67 -0.93 8.27
CA GLY A 93 9.81 -0.50 7.45
C GLY A 93 9.66 -0.82 5.96
N ARG A 94 8.43 -0.89 5.45
CA ARG A 94 8.13 -1.17 4.04
C ARG A 94 7.65 0.07 3.32
N ILE A 95 7.97 0.17 2.04
CA ILE A 95 7.45 1.17 1.11
C ILE A 95 6.43 0.55 0.16
N TRP A 96 5.50 1.33 -0.32
CA TRP A 96 4.66 0.97 -1.45
C TRP A 96 5.45 1.11 -2.74
N VAL A 97 5.47 0.06 -3.55
CA VAL A 97 6.14 0.08 -4.86
C VAL A 97 5.21 0.72 -5.88
N ARG A 98 5.68 1.76 -6.54
CA ARG A 98 4.97 2.39 -7.64
C ARG A 98 5.30 1.66 -8.93
N TYR A 99 4.42 0.77 -9.34
CA TYR A 99 4.58 0.04 -10.59
C TYR A 99 4.21 0.93 -11.78
N ALA A 100 5.14 1.09 -12.73
CA ALA A 100 4.92 1.76 -13.99
C ALA A 100 4.86 0.74 -15.13
N ASP A 101 4.03 1.03 -16.15
CA ASP A 101 3.91 0.16 -17.34
C ASP A 101 5.19 0.14 -18.18
N GLN A 102 5.92 1.25 -18.18
CA GLN A 102 7.17 1.37 -18.91
C GLN A 102 8.34 1.00 -18.03
N ILE A 103 8.86 -0.19 -18.23
CA ILE A 103 10.09 -0.66 -17.59
C ILE A 103 11.20 -0.51 -18.62
N SER A 104 12.38 -0.09 -18.14
CA SER A 104 13.61 -0.21 -18.93
C SER A 104 13.71 -1.63 -19.49
N GLN A 105 13.78 -1.77 -20.81
CA GLN A 105 13.87 -3.08 -21.44
C GLN A 105 15.14 -3.79 -20.97
N PRO A 106 15.03 -5.08 -20.58
CA PRO A 106 16.19 -5.83 -20.15
C PRO A 106 17.17 -5.99 -21.31
N ILE A 107 18.44 -5.70 -21.05
CA ILE A 107 19.52 -5.88 -22.02
C ILE A 107 20.08 -7.28 -21.81
N SER A 108 20.17 -8.05 -22.89
CA SER A 108 20.81 -9.37 -22.83
C SER A 108 22.29 -9.22 -22.47
N ALA A 109 22.77 -9.99 -21.48
CA ALA A 109 24.19 -10.02 -21.13
C ALA A 109 25.08 -10.43 -22.31
N TRP A 110 24.57 -11.23 -23.23
CA TRP A 110 25.27 -11.59 -24.45
C TRP A 110 25.62 -10.36 -25.32
N ARG A 111 24.70 -9.44 -25.52
CA ARG A 111 24.94 -8.22 -26.29
C ARG A 111 26.04 -7.35 -25.68
N LEU A 112 26.08 -7.31 -24.33
CA LEU A 112 27.11 -6.58 -23.61
C LEU A 112 28.47 -7.26 -23.79
N LEU A 113 28.53 -8.60 -23.69
CA LEU A 113 29.78 -9.37 -23.82
C LEU A 113 30.29 -9.43 -25.26
N SER A 114 29.40 -9.42 -26.26
CA SER A 114 29.78 -9.41 -27.68
C SER A 114 30.23 -8.02 -28.19
N GLY A 115 30.15 -6.99 -27.36
CA GLY A 115 30.46 -5.62 -27.77
C GLY A 115 29.38 -4.94 -28.63
N ASP A 116 28.23 -5.58 -28.80
CA ASP A 116 27.07 -5.03 -29.53
C ASP A 116 26.19 -4.13 -28.65
N PHE A 117 26.84 -3.37 -27.77
CA PHE A 117 26.16 -2.43 -26.87
C PHE A 117 27.10 -1.27 -26.52
N ASP A 118 26.60 -0.05 -26.60
CA ASP A 118 27.35 1.15 -26.24
C ASP A 118 27.50 1.25 -24.71
N PRO A 119 28.73 1.11 -24.14
CA PRO A 119 28.97 1.24 -22.72
C PRO A 119 28.56 2.59 -22.13
N ALA A 120 28.57 3.66 -22.95
CA ALA A 120 28.18 4.99 -22.53
C ALA A 120 26.70 5.05 -22.10
N ALA A 121 25.86 4.17 -22.61
CA ALA A 121 24.46 4.06 -22.22
C ALA A 121 24.25 3.59 -20.77
N LEU A 122 25.28 2.99 -20.15
CA LEU A 122 25.23 2.55 -18.73
C LEU A 122 25.86 3.57 -17.79
N ALA A 123 26.53 4.58 -18.31
CA ALA A 123 27.20 5.57 -17.46
C ALA A 123 26.21 6.29 -16.54
N GLY A 124 26.55 6.38 -15.25
CA GLY A 124 25.72 7.01 -14.23
C GLY A 124 24.44 6.29 -13.86
N LYS A 125 24.26 5.03 -14.29
CA LYS A 125 23.08 4.22 -14.00
C LYS A 125 23.39 3.11 -13.00
N ILE A 126 22.38 2.75 -12.19
CA ILE A 126 22.42 1.55 -11.37
C ILE A 126 22.00 0.37 -12.28
N VAL A 127 22.90 -0.58 -12.49
CA VAL A 127 22.68 -1.73 -13.33
C VAL A 127 22.37 -2.95 -12.45
N LEU A 128 21.20 -3.55 -12.66
CA LEU A 128 20.81 -4.79 -12.02
C LEU A 128 21.16 -5.99 -12.92
N LEU A 129 21.97 -6.88 -12.41
CA LEU A 129 22.30 -8.13 -13.09
C LEU A 129 21.59 -9.29 -12.40
N GLY A 130 20.90 -10.13 -13.19
CA GLY A 130 20.21 -11.30 -12.65
C GLY A 130 19.69 -12.21 -13.76
N SER A 131 19.25 -13.40 -13.36
CA SER A 131 18.66 -14.38 -14.27
C SER A 131 17.16 -14.17 -14.38
N SER A 132 16.65 -14.17 -15.62
CA SER A 132 15.23 -14.23 -15.96
C SER A 132 14.82 -15.60 -16.49
N ALA A 133 15.74 -16.57 -16.57
CA ALA A 133 15.47 -17.89 -17.11
C ALA A 133 14.49 -18.67 -16.23
N ALA A 134 13.61 -19.43 -16.88
CA ALA A 134 12.66 -20.31 -16.21
C ALA A 134 13.39 -21.33 -15.32
N GLY A 135 12.96 -21.47 -14.07
CA GLY A 135 13.58 -22.37 -13.09
C GLY A 135 14.71 -21.73 -12.26
N LEU A 136 15.34 -20.65 -12.70
CA LEU A 136 16.39 -19.95 -11.95
C LEU A 136 15.84 -18.75 -11.17
N SER A 137 14.75 -18.17 -11.58
CA SER A 137 14.03 -17.12 -10.84
C SER A 137 12.61 -17.60 -10.52
N ARG A 138 12.09 -17.19 -9.38
CA ARG A 138 10.67 -17.38 -9.04
C ARG A 138 9.93 -16.09 -9.38
N PRO A 139 9.12 -16.08 -10.47
CA PRO A 139 8.29 -14.93 -10.77
C PRO A 139 7.28 -14.70 -9.65
N GLN A 140 7.00 -13.44 -9.35
CA GLN A 140 6.08 -13.02 -8.28
C GLN A 140 4.88 -12.28 -8.88
N PRO A 141 3.67 -12.49 -8.35
CA PRO A 141 2.52 -11.69 -8.71
C PRO A 141 2.70 -10.23 -8.32
N THR A 142 2.35 -9.33 -9.23
CA THR A 142 2.38 -7.89 -9.04
C THR A 142 1.03 -7.27 -9.41
N PRO A 143 0.67 -6.08 -8.89
CA PRO A 143 -0.65 -5.50 -9.15
C PRO A 143 -0.86 -5.02 -10.59
N VAL A 144 0.20 -4.67 -11.32
CA VAL A 144 0.12 -4.06 -12.67
C VAL A 144 0.71 -4.98 -13.73
N LEU A 145 1.88 -5.56 -13.48
CA LEU A 145 2.62 -6.35 -14.48
C LEU A 145 2.17 -7.83 -14.55
N GLY A 146 1.16 -8.21 -13.75
CA GLY A 146 0.80 -9.61 -13.58
C GLY A 146 1.91 -10.37 -12.86
N VAL A 147 2.46 -11.42 -13.47
CA VAL A 147 3.56 -12.20 -12.89
C VAL A 147 4.88 -11.72 -13.48
N ALA A 148 5.75 -11.17 -12.63
CA ALA A 148 7.01 -10.57 -13.05
C ALA A 148 8.24 -11.24 -12.42
N PRO A 149 9.40 -11.31 -13.11
CA PRO A 149 10.65 -11.74 -12.53
C PRO A 149 11.09 -10.82 -11.37
N ALA A 150 11.74 -11.40 -10.36
CA ALA A 150 12.20 -10.64 -9.20
C ALA A 150 13.12 -9.46 -9.58
N LEU A 151 13.92 -9.61 -10.62
CA LEU A 151 14.79 -8.53 -11.13
C LEU A 151 14.00 -7.32 -11.60
N GLN A 152 12.88 -7.56 -12.28
CA GLN A 152 12.00 -6.51 -12.76
C GLN A 152 11.30 -5.77 -11.60
N ILE A 153 10.85 -6.52 -10.60
CA ILE A 153 10.27 -5.93 -9.37
C ILE A 153 11.30 -5.05 -8.66
N ARG A 154 12.57 -5.48 -8.57
CA ARG A 154 13.65 -4.68 -7.98
C ARG A 154 13.95 -3.42 -8.76
N ALA A 155 13.88 -3.47 -10.09
CA ALA A 155 14.00 -2.26 -10.90
C ALA A 155 12.91 -1.25 -10.55
N GLN A 156 11.65 -1.70 -10.38
CA GLN A 156 10.53 -0.84 -9.96
C GLN A 156 10.72 -0.27 -8.54
N ILE A 157 11.27 -1.07 -7.62
CA ILE A 157 11.58 -0.59 -6.26
C ILE A 157 12.64 0.51 -6.32
N LEU A 158 13.73 0.30 -7.05
CA LEU A 158 14.78 1.30 -7.22
C LEU A 158 14.27 2.57 -7.91
N GLU A 159 13.44 2.43 -8.94
CA GLU A 159 12.82 3.56 -9.61
C GLU A 159 11.93 4.36 -8.66
N THR A 160 11.12 3.68 -7.84
CA THR A 160 10.32 4.32 -6.78
C THR A 160 11.20 5.07 -5.79
N LEU A 161 12.34 4.50 -5.39
CA LEU A 161 13.29 5.14 -4.47
C LEU A 161 13.96 6.36 -5.09
N ILE A 162 14.38 6.27 -6.35
CA ILE A 162 15.11 7.35 -7.05
C ILE A 162 14.15 8.48 -7.43
N SER A 163 12.93 8.19 -7.87
CA SER A 163 11.93 9.23 -8.19
C SER A 163 11.49 10.02 -6.95
N GLY A 164 11.59 9.43 -5.76
CA GLY A 164 11.11 10.04 -4.53
C GLY A 164 9.59 10.16 -4.41
N GLU A 165 8.85 9.58 -5.35
CA GLU A 165 7.39 9.61 -5.37
C GLU A 165 6.82 8.46 -4.55
N PHE A 166 6.90 8.60 -3.22
CA PHE A 166 6.42 7.58 -2.31
C PHE A 166 4.92 7.66 -2.11
N LEU A 167 4.24 6.52 -2.28
CA LEU A 167 2.89 6.36 -1.78
C LEU A 167 2.96 6.10 -0.27
N TYR A 168 2.21 6.84 0.52
CA TYR A 168 2.20 6.63 1.95
C TYR A 168 0.77 6.57 2.49
N GLN A 169 0.59 5.83 3.56
CA GLN A 169 -0.65 5.81 4.31
C GLN A 169 -0.40 6.53 5.63
N PRO A 170 -1.02 7.71 5.85
CA PRO A 170 -0.84 8.43 7.11
C PRO A 170 -1.28 7.57 8.30
N ASP A 171 -0.55 7.61 9.41
CA ASP A 171 -0.87 6.82 10.61
C ASP A 171 -2.24 7.13 11.19
N TRP A 172 -2.67 8.39 11.08
CA TRP A 172 -3.98 8.84 11.52
C TRP A 172 -5.13 8.39 10.59
N ALA A 173 -4.83 7.95 9.36
CA ALA A 173 -5.86 7.62 8.36
C ALA A 173 -6.81 6.53 8.86
N LYS A 174 -6.30 5.46 9.44
CA LYS A 174 -7.14 4.39 10.01
C LYS A 174 -8.02 4.88 11.15
N GLY A 175 -7.49 5.71 12.04
CA GLY A 175 -8.25 6.33 13.13
C GLY A 175 -9.35 7.27 12.60
N ALA A 176 -9.03 8.10 11.62
CA ALA A 176 -9.98 8.99 10.97
C ALA A 176 -11.05 8.22 10.18
N GLU A 177 -10.68 7.14 9.49
CA GLU A 177 -11.63 6.24 8.84
C GLU A 177 -12.64 5.68 9.84
N ILE A 178 -12.20 5.08 10.95
CA ILE A 178 -13.06 4.51 11.98
C ILE A 178 -13.94 5.59 12.62
N LEU A 179 -13.37 6.72 13.00
CA LEU A 179 -14.13 7.81 13.62
C LEU A 179 -15.21 8.36 12.68
N SER A 180 -14.87 8.60 11.43
CA SER A 180 -15.82 9.08 10.43
C SER A 180 -16.93 8.07 10.11
N LEU A 181 -16.61 6.76 10.10
CA LEU A 181 -17.59 5.69 9.97
C LEU A 181 -18.60 5.68 11.13
N VAL A 182 -18.11 5.79 12.37
CA VAL A 182 -18.97 5.84 13.56
C VAL A 182 -19.87 7.07 13.53
N LEU A 183 -19.29 8.25 13.25
CA LEU A 183 -20.06 9.50 13.19
C LEU A 183 -21.11 9.47 12.07
N LEU A 184 -20.74 9.00 10.88
CA LEU A 184 -21.67 8.88 9.76
C LEU A 184 -22.76 7.85 10.04
N GLY A 185 -22.42 6.70 10.62
CA GLY A 185 -23.37 5.66 11.01
C GLY A 185 -24.39 6.19 12.03
N LEU A 186 -23.94 6.85 13.09
CA LEU A 186 -24.80 7.46 14.09
C LEU A 186 -25.70 8.56 13.50
N LEU A 187 -25.13 9.39 12.61
CA LEU A 187 -25.88 10.43 11.91
C LEU A 187 -27.01 9.82 11.07
N LEU A 188 -26.73 8.78 10.31
CA LEU A 188 -27.72 8.10 9.49
C LEU A 188 -28.81 7.45 10.35
N ILE A 189 -28.46 6.77 11.43
CA ILE A 189 -29.43 6.16 12.36
C ILE A 189 -30.37 7.21 12.97
N TRP A 190 -29.82 8.37 13.33
CA TRP A 190 -30.61 9.47 13.89
C TRP A 190 -31.49 10.19 12.86
N LEU A 191 -31.04 10.29 11.62
CA LEU A 191 -31.68 11.06 10.55
C LEU A 191 -32.77 10.28 9.83
N LEU A 192 -32.61 8.97 9.70
CA LEU A 192 -33.51 8.10 8.94
C LEU A 192 -34.99 8.17 9.39
N PRO A 193 -35.30 8.13 10.72
CA PRO A 193 -36.68 8.22 11.18
C PRO A 193 -37.33 9.59 10.89
N ARG A 194 -36.50 10.62 10.67
CA ARG A 194 -36.99 12.01 10.50
C ARG A 194 -37.18 12.41 9.05
N LEU A 195 -36.29 11.98 8.17
CA LEU A 195 -36.24 12.39 6.76
C LEU A 195 -36.84 11.36 5.79
N GLY A 196 -37.03 10.13 6.26
CA GLY A 196 -37.48 9.03 5.38
C GLY A 196 -36.36 8.42 4.52
N ALA A 197 -36.69 7.28 3.92
CA ALA A 197 -35.70 6.44 3.24
C ALA A 197 -35.05 7.10 2.02
N LEU A 198 -35.79 7.90 1.25
CA LEU A 198 -35.28 8.54 0.02
C LEU A 198 -34.19 9.57 0.33
N TRP A 199 -34.41 10.43 1.31
CA TRP A 199 -33.43 11.45 1.70
C TRP A 199 -32.18 10.83 2.30
N CYS A 200 -32.33 9.77 3.10
CA CYS A 200 -31.19 9.04 3.64
C CYS A 200 -30.38 8.31 2.56
N ALA A 201 -31.04 7.77 1.53
CA ALA A 201 -30.35 7.19 0.37
C ALA A 201 -29.54 8.25 -0.39
N LEU A 202 -30.09 9.46 -0.58
CA LEU A 202 -29.36 10.57 -1.21
C LEU A 202 -28.15 11.01 -0.38
N ILE A 203 -28.31 11.15 0.93
CA ILE A 203 -27.20 11.48 1.84
C ILE A 203 -26.12 10.38 1.81
N GLY A 204 -26.51 9.12 1.84
CA GLY A 204 -25.59 8.00 1.73
C GLY A 204 -24.82 7.99 0.40
N LEU A 205 -25.52 8.23 -0.71
CA LEU A 205 -24.92 8.28 -2.04
C LEU A 205 -23.94 9.46 -2.17
N THR A 206 -24.30 10.64 -1.67
CA THR A 206 -23.41 11.81 -1.66
C THR A 206 -22.19 11.57 -0.77
N ALA A 207 -22.36 10.92 0.39
CA ALA A 207 -21.24 10.57 1.28
C ALA A 207 -20.27 9.56 0.61
N ILE A 208 -20.78 8.56 -0.10
CA ILE A 208 -19.95 7.63 -0.90
C ILE A 208 -19.22 8.39 -2.01
N GLY A 209 -19.92 9.22 -2.76
CA GLY A 209 -19.34 10.03 -3.84
C GLY A 209 -18.22 10.96 -3.34
N THR A 210 -18.43 11.63 -2.20
CA THR A 210 -17.41 12.49 -1.59
C THR A 210 -16.22 11.69 -1.05
N ALA A 211 -16.45 10.51 -0.49
CA ALA A 211 -15.37 9.62 -0.03
C ALA A 211 -14.51 9.12 -1.19
N ILE A 212 -15.12 8.70 -2.31
CA ILE A 212 -14.41 8.27 -3.52
C ILE A 212 -13.65 9.45 -4.14
N GLY A 213 -14.33 10.59 -4.34
CA GLY A 213 -13.71 11.79 -4.92
C GLY A 213 -12.59 12.33 -4.05
N GLY A 214 -12.79 12.40 -2.73
CA GLY A 214 -11.76 12.81 -1.77
C GLY A 214 -10.55 11.87 -1.76
N SER A 215 -10.78 10.56 -1.75
CA SER A 215 -9.71 9.56 -1.85
C SER A 215 -8.91 9.71 -3.15
N TRP A 216 -9.58 9.94 -4.27
CA TRP A 216 -8.93 10.18 -5.56
C TRP A 216 -8.07 11.46 -5.56
N ILE A 217 -8.58 12.56 -5.02
CA ILE A 217 -7.83 13.82 -4.94
C ILE A 217 -6.60 13.65 -4.04
N LEU A 218 -6.75 13.00 -2.88
CA LEU A 218 -5.65 12.74 -1.95
C LEU A 218 -4.58 11.84 -2.59
N PHE A 219 -5.01 10.83 -3.34
CA PHE A 219 -4.09 10.00 -4.10
C PHE A 219 -3.36 10.78 -5.20
N ALA A 220 -4.09 11.55 -6.02
CA ALA A 220 -3.53 12.23 -7.18
C ALA A 220 -2.61 13.42 -6.81
N GLN A 221 -2.92 14.15 -5.72
CA GLN A 221 -2.17 15.35 -5.34
C GLN A 221 -1.15 15.10 -4.23
N TYR A 222 -1.43 14.17 -3.33
CA TYR A 222 -0.60 13.96 -2.13
C TYR A 222 0.00 12.57 -2.03
N ASN A 223 -0.21 11.68 -3.03
CA ASN A 223 0.23 10.28 -2.99
C ASN A 223 -0.24 9.53 -1.72
N ALA A 224 -1.35 9.97 -1.11
CA ALA A 224 -1.89 9.40 0.12
C ALA A 224 -2.91 8.30 -0.19
N LEU A 225 -2.72 7.13 0.42
CA LEU A 225 -3.61 5.98 0.27
C LEU A 225 -4.66 5.98 1.39
N ILE A 226 -5.90 6.34 1.05
CA ILE A 226 -7.06 6.25 1.95
C ILE A 226 -8.12 5.39 1.26
N SER A 227 -8.64 4.38 1.96
CA SER A 227 -9.62 3.45 1.39
C SER A 227 -11.05 3.97 1.53
N PRO A 228 -11.77 4.26 0.43
CA PRO A 228 -13.18 4.66 0.49
C PRO A 228 -14.14 3.48 0.68
N ILE A 229 -13.66 2.23 0.56
CA ILE A 229 -14.50 1.02 0.54
C ILE A 229 -15.24 0.83 1.86
N TYR A 230 -14.58 1.09 2.99
CA TYR A 230 -15.20 0.96 4.31
C TYR A 230 -16.43 1.85 4.47
N PHE A 231 -16.39 3.09 3.94
CA PHE A 231 -17.52 4.01 3.95
C PHE A 231 -18.73 3.44 3.19
N ALA A 232 -18.48 2.93 1.99
CA ALA A 232 -19.53 2.34 1.18
C ALA A 232 -20.19 1.13 1.86
N VAL A 233 -19.39 0.24 2.47
CA VAL A 233 -19.90 -0.95 3.16
C VAL A 233 -20.74 -0.57 4.37
N VAL A 234 -20.28 0.37 5.21
CA VAL A 234 -21.04 0.78 6.42
C VAL A 234 -22.33 1.49 6.03
N ILE A 235 -22.31 2.39 5.06
CA ILE A 235 -23.53 3.06 4.58
C ILE A 235 -24.53 2.03 4.05
N MET A 236 -24.06 1.08 3.26
CA MET A 236 -24.90 0.00 2.73
C MET A 236 -25.52 -0.84 3.85
N LEU A 237 -24.73 -1.24 4.86
CA LEU A 237 -25.21 -2.03 5.99
C LEU A 237 -26.24 -1.26 6.83
N VAL A 238 -25.97 0.00 7.14
CA VAL A 238 -26.91 0.86 7.88
C VAL A 238 -28.21 1.02 7.09
N TYR A 239 -28.12 1.28 5.79
CA TYR A 239 -29.31 1.44 4.95
C TYR A 239 -30.14 0.15 4.86
N LEU A 240 -29.50 -1.00 4.67
CA LEU A 240 -30.19 -2.30 4.60
C LEU A 240 -30.88 -2.64 5.91
N THR A 241 -30.21 -2.48 7.05
CA THR A 241 -30.79 -2.79 8.37
C THR A 241 -31.98 -1.90 8.69
N GLN A 242 -31.87 -0.62 8.40
CA GLN A 242 -32.96 0.34 8.64
C GLN A 242 -34.13 0.13 7.66
N SER A 243 -33.85 -0.11 6.39
CA SER A 243 -34.89 -0.41 5.40
C SER A 243 -35.70 -1.65 5.78
N LEU A 244 -35.00 -2.68 6.30
CA LEU A 244 -35.66 -3.89 6.79
C LEU A 244 -36.54 -3.60 8.01
N GLN A 245 -36.07 -2.78 8.97
CA GLN A 245 -36.85 -2.40 10.14
C GLN A 245 -38.12 -1.64 9.76
N VAL A 246 -38.02 -0.66 8.84
CA VAL A 246 -39.17 0.08 8.35
C VAL A 246 -40.16 -0.82 7.62
N TYR A 247 -39.67 -1.74 6.80
CA TYR A 247 -40.50 -2.71 6.11
C TYR A 247 -41.27 -3.61 7.11
N LEU A 248 -40.56 -4.18 8.10
CA LEU A 248 -41.19 -5.03 9.12
C LEU A 248 -42.21 -4.28 9.99
N ALA A 249 -41.94 -3.02 10.33
CA ALA A 249 -42.88 -2.17 11.05
C ALA A 249 -44.14 -1.90 10.24
N SER A 250 -43.99 -1.56 8.96
CA SER A 250 -45.13 -1.35 8.03
C SER A 250 -45.98 -2.59 7.83
N GLU A 251 -45.36 -3.77 7.77
CA GLU A 251 -46.11 -5.05 7.67
C GLU A 251 -46.93 -5.36 8.95
N LYS A 252 -46.36 -5.09 10.14
CA LYS A 252 -47.10 -5.25 11.40
C LYS A 252 -48.30 -4.32 11.48
N GLU A 253 -48.14 -3.05 11.12
CA GLU A 253 -49.23 -2.07 11.08
C GLU A 253 -50.37 -2.53 10.13
N LYS A 254 -50.03 -3.01 8.94
CA LYS A 254 -51.01 -3.58 7.99
C LYS A 254 -51.75 -4.80 8.56
N GLN A 255 -51.06 -5.68 9.29
CA GLN A 255 -51.67 -6.86 9.91
C GLN A 255 -52.58 -6.46 11.06
N GLU A 256 -52.20 -5.49 11.88
CA GLU A 256 -53.07 -4.98 12.97
C GLU A 256 -54.36 -4.35 12.42
N VAL A 257 -54.23 -3.52 11.36
CA VAL A 257 -55.40 -2.94 10.69
C VAL A 257 -56.32 -3.98 10.10
N ARG A 258 -55.75 -4.98 9.38
CA ARG A 258 -56.55 -6.10 8.86
C ARG A 258 -57.22 -6.94 9.94
N GLY A 259 -56.55 -7.18 11.08
CA GLY A 259 -57.08 -7.90 12.22
C GLY A 259 -58.21 -7.15 12.93
N ALA A 260 -58.14 -5.79 12.96
CA ALA A 260 -59.21 -4.95 13.49
C ALA A 260 -60.47 -5.00 12.60
N PHE A 261 -60.31 -4.87 11.29
CA PHE A 261 -61.45 -4.97 10.34
C PHE A 261 -62.08 -6.36 10.27
N GLY A 262 -61.29 -7.47 10.41
CA GLY A 262 -61.80 -8.82 10.40
C GLY A 262 -62.63 -9.22 11.64
N ARG A 263 -62.67 -8.38 12.68
CA ARG A 263 -63.52 -8.57 13.86
C ARG A 263 -64.89 -7.85 13.73
N TYR A 264 -65.08 -7.02 12.74
CA TYR A 264 -66.31 -6.25 12.52
C TYR A 264 -67.16 -6.77 11.35
N LEU A 265 -66.68 -7.79 10.67
CA LEU A 265 -67.42 -8.58 9.66
C LEU A 265 -67.68 -10.01 10.17
#